data_4dacb03a96206650152a6612059ad61d
#
_entry.id   4dacb03a96206650152a6612059ad61d
#
_cell.length_a   1.000
_cell.length_b   1.000
_cell.length_c   1.000
_cell.angle_alpha   90.00
_cell.angle_beta   90.00
_cell.angle_gamma   90.00
#
_symmetry.space_group_name_H-M   'P 1'
#
loop_
_entity.id
_entity.type
_entity.pdbx_description
1 polymer ?
#
loop_
_entity_poly.entity_id
_entity_poly.type
_entity_poly.pdbx_seq_one_letter_code
_entity_poly.pdbx_strand_id
1 'polypeptide(L)'
;NAVSWAGARGLMQIMPQTATTLGISADQLYSPETNINAAARYIKILSSHFSDIRSREERVKFVLAAYNGGQGHIRDAMALARKYGHDATRWDDVSVFVKKLSDVRYYRDPTVKYGYMIGNETYDYVSKVLERYRSYGGNIHSSANAPSKPSGNGGKAAHKRNKYSKERKILTPEEMADGNIH
;
A
#
# COMPACT_ATOMS: atom_id res chain seq x y z
N ASN A 1 1.29 -20.65 -0.24
CA ASN A 1 2.39 -19.90 -0.90
C ASN A 1 1.84 -19.14 -2.09
N ALA A 2 1.38 -17.88 -1.87
CA ALA A 2 0.85 -17.04 -2.94
C ALA A 2 2.00 -16.51 -3.81
N VAL A 3 1.91 -16.79 -5.11
CA VAL A 3 2.80 -16.23 -6.14
C VAL A 3 1.93 -15.60 -7.22
N SER A 4 2.19 -14.33 -7.56
CA SER A 4 1.49 -13.66 -8.65
C SER A 4 2.03 -14.11 -10.02
N TRP A 5 1.31 -13.82 -11.09
CA TRP A 5 1.77 -14.06 -12.46
C TRP A 5 3.09 -13.31 -12.76
N ALA A 6 3.34 -12.16 -12.11
CA ALA A 6 4.58 -11.38 -12.24
C ALA A 6 5.71 -11.88 -11.33
N GLY A 7 5.48 -12.92 -10.51
CA GLY A 7 6.46 -13.51 -9.60
C GLY A 7 6.55 -12.86 -8.22
N ALA A 8 5.64 -11.96 -7.85
CA ALA A 8 5.56 -11.44 -6.49
C ALA A 8 5.15 -12.54 -5.50
N ARG A 9 5.74 -12.55 -4.29
CA ARG A 9 5.64 -13.67 -3.35
C ARG A 9 5.08 -13.27 -1.99
N GLY A 10 4.34 -14.18 -1.39
CA GLY A 10 3.83 -14.11 -0.01
C GLY A 10 2.66 -13.16 0.19
N LEU A 11 2.31 -12.91 1.46
CA LEU A 11 1.14 -12.12 1.85
C LEU A 11 1.15 -10.69 1.31
N MET A 12 2.33 -10.06 1.31
CA MET A 12 2.52 -8.67 0.89
C MET A 12 2.95 -8.53 -0.56
N GLN A 13 3.03 -9.64 -1.30
CA GLN A 13 3.36 -9.65 -2.72
C GLN A 13 4.66 -8.90 -3.05
N ILE A 14 5.75 -9.29 -2.38
CA ILE A 14 7.08 -8.69 -2.61
C ILE A 14 7.72 -9.33 -3.85
N MET A 15 8.21 -8.49 -4.76
CA MET A 15 8.99 -8.93 -5.91
C MET A 15 10.35 -9.47 -5.46
N PRO A 16 10.87 -10.56 -6.10
CA PRO A 16 12.20 -11.10 -5.79
C PRO A 16 13.32 -10.06 -5.87
N GLN A 17 13.28 -9.16 -6.84
CA GLN A 17 14.25 -8.07 -6.96
C GLN A 17 14.20 -7.11 -5.78
N THR A 18 12.99 -6.79 -5.27
CA THR A 18 12.83 -5.97 -4.07
C THR A 18 13.38 -6.70 -2.84
N ALA A 19 13.16 -8.01 -2.72
CA ALA A 19 13.73 -8.81 -1.64
C ALA A 19 15.27 -8.77 -1.65
N THR A 20 15.89 -8.93 -2.82
CA THR A 20 17.35 -8.82 -3.00
C THR A 20 17.86 -7.45 -2.53
N THR A 21 17.17 -6.36 -2.90
CA THR A 21 17.52 -4.99 -2.44
C THR A 21 17.44 -4.85 -0.92
N LEU A 22 16.56 -5.62 -0.28
CA LEU A 22 16.39 -5.65 1.18
C LEU A 22 17.35 -6.63 1.89
N GLY A 23 18.20 -7.36 1.15
CA GLY A 23 19.09 -8.39 1.66
C GLY A 23 18.35 -9.66 2.10
N ILE A 24 17.21 -9.98 1.46
CA ILE A 24 16.35 -11.13 1.77
C ILE A 24 16.33 -12.05 0.55
N SER A 25 16.52 -13.37 0.75
CA SER A 25 16.37 -14.32 -0.34
C SER A 25 14.90 -14.50 -0.73
N ALA A 26 14.65 -14.82 -2.01
CA ALA A 26 13.30 -14.97 -2.52
C ALA A 26 12.51 -16.09 -1.79
N ASP A 27 13.19 -17.11 -1.28
CA ASP A 27 12.57 -18.22 -0.55
C ASP A 27 12.13 -17.84 0.86
N GLN A 28 12.85 -16.90 1.50
CA GLN A 28 12.45 -16.35 2.79
C GLN A 28 11.14 -15.55 2.74
N LEU A 29 10.73 -15.10 1.55
CA LEU A 29 9.44 -14.39 1.36
C LEU A 29 8.22 -15.29 1.58
N TYR A 30 8.37 -16.60 1.66
CA TYR A 30 7.26 -17.50 2.01
C TYR A 30 6.97 -17.53 3.51
N SER A 31 7.89 -17.08 4.37
CA SER A 31 7.61 -16.82 5.77
C SER A 31 6.71 -15.60 5.92
N PRO A 32 5.52 -15.70 6.55
CA PRO A 32 4.63 -14.56 6.74
C PRO A 32 5.30 -13.40 7.49
N GLU A 33 6.05 -13.70 8.54
CA GLU A 33 6.75 -12.70 9.34
C GLU A 33 7.81 -11.97 8.51
N THR A 34 8.67 -12.71 7.81
CA THR A 34 9.70 -12.13 6.93
C THR A 34 9.07 -11.27 5.85
N ASN A 35 7.96 -11.73 5.27
CA ASN A 35 7.27 -11.04 4.19
C ASN A 35 6.66 -9.71 4.66
N ILE A 36 6.00 -9.68 5.84
CA ILE A 36 5.45 -8.46 6.44
C ILE A 36 6.58 -7.48 6.79
N ASN A 37 7.66 -7.96 7.41
CA ASN A 37 8.82 -7.14 7.76
C ASN A 37 9.49 -6.53 6.51
N ALA A 38 9.64 -7.33 5.43
CA ALA A 38 10.15 -6.86 4.15
C ALA A 38 9.27 -5.73 3.59
N ALA A 39 7.96 -5.91 3.59
CA ALA A 39 7.01 -4.89 3.12
C ALA A 39 7.11 -3.60 3.93
N ALA A 40 7.17 -3.68 5.26
CA ALA A 40 7.31 -2.52 6.14
C ALA A 40 8.62 -1.75 5.87
N ARG A 41 9.75 -2.46 5.70
CA ARG A 41 11.04 -1.86 5.32
C ARG A 41 10.97 -1.20 3.95
N TYR A 42 10.35 -1.84 2.97
CA TYR A 42 10.22 -1.30 1.63
C TYR A 42 9.34 -0.05 1.59
N ILE A 43 8.21 -0.04 2.30
CA ILE A 43 7.35 1.15 2.46
C ILE A 43 8.13 2.32 3.07
N LYS A 44 9.00 2.05 4.06
CA LYS A 44 9.86 3.09 4.65
C LYS A 44 10.85 3.67 3.63
N ILE A 45 11.46 2.83 2.80
CA ILE A 45 12.34 3.25 1.71
C ILE A 45 11.58 4.10 0.70
N LEU A 46 10.41 3.64 0.25
CA LEU A 46 9.57 4.42 -0.67
C LEU A 46 9.15 5.76 -0.07
N SER A 47 8.82 5.80 1.23
CA SER A 47 8.49 7.06 1.91
C SER A 47 9.66 8.06 1.91
N SER A 48 10.91 7.59 2.03
CA SER A 48 12.08 8.46 1.90
C SER A 48 12.28 8.95 0.47
N HIS A 49 11.99 8.11 -0.52
CA HIS A 49 12.06 8.51 -1.93
C HIS A 49 11.04 9.59 -2.31
N PHE A 50 9.92 9.70 -1.62
CA PHE A 50 8.89 10.75 -1.82
C PHE A 50 8.93 11.82 -0.73
N SER A 51 10.09 12.09 -0.11
CA SER A 51 10.26 13.10 0.93
C SER A 51 10.02 14.55 0.43
N ASP A 52 10.12 14.77 -0.88
CA ASP A 52 9.77 16.03 -1.56
C ASP A 52 8.25 16.35 -1.46
N ILE A 53 7.38 15.37 -1.23
CA ILE A 53 5.96 15.59 -0.97
C ILE A 53 5.78 15.86 0.53
N ARG A 54 5.58 17.13 0.90
CA ARG A 54 5.54 17.57 2.32
C ARG A 54 4.30 17.04 3.04
N SER A 55 3.13 17.03 2.39
CA SER A 55 1.91 16.49 2.98
C SER A 55 2.06 14.99 3.21
N ARG A 56 1.93 14.55 4.47
CA ARG A 56 1.96 13.13 4.83
C ARG A 56 0.81 12.37 4.18
N GLU A 57 -0.36 12.97 4.14
CA GLU A 57 -1.55 12.39 3.50
C GLU A 57 -1.31 12.12 2.02
N GLU A 58 -0.80 13.12 1.30
CA GLU A 58 -0.46 12.95 -0.11
C GLU A 58 0.65 11.90 -0.27
N ARG A 59 1.74 12.01 0.49
CA ARG A 59 2.88 11.08 0.39
C ARG A 59 2.46 9.62 0.54
N VAL A 60 1.52 9.30 1.44
CA VAL A 60 1.02 7.92 1.59
C VAL A 60 0.42 7.39 0.28
N LYS A 61 -0.32 8.21 -0.46
CA LYS A 61 -0.91 7.82 -1.75
C LYS A 61 0.16 7.48 -2.78
N PHE A 62 1.22 8.31 -2.87
CA PHE A 62 2.36 8.06 -3.76
C PHE A 62 3.17 6.83 -3.36
N VAL A 63 3.36 6.61 -2.07
CA VAL A 63 4.04 5.41 -1.55
C VAL A 63 3.26 4.14 -1.91
N LEU A 64 1.94 4.14 -1.71
CA LEU A 64 1.07 3.02 -2.10
C LEU A 64 1.12 2.77 -3.61
N ALA A 65 1.04 3.83 -4.41
CA ALA A 65 1.14 3.74 -5.85
C ALA A 65 2.50 3.17 -6.31
N ALA A 66 3.59 3.63 -5.70
CA ALA A 66 4.93 3.15 -6.00
C ALA A 66 5.17 1.71 -5.53
N TYR A 67 4.53 1.30 -4.44
CA TYR A 67 4.56 -0.08 -3.96
C TYR A 67 3.93 -1.05 -4.97
N ASN A 68 2.81 -0.68 -5.56
CA ASN A 68 2.08 -1.49 -6.54
C ASN A 68 2.68 -1.38 -7.95
N GLY A 69 2.86 -0.16 -8.45
CA GLY A 69 3.22 0.12 -9.85
C GLY A 69 4.70 0.43 -10.09
N GLY A 70 5.51 0.50 -9.03
CA GLY A 70 6.93 0.87 -9.11
C GLY A 70 7.19 2.37 -9.07
N GLN A 71 8.20 2.76 -8.28
CA GLN A 71 8.52 4.17 -8.05
C GLN A 71 8.91 4.93 -9.33
N GLY A 72 9.52 4.26 -10.29
CA GLY A 72 9.94 4.88 -11.55
C GLY A 72 8.76 5.39 -12.35
N HIS A 73 7.74 4.57 -12.56
CA HIS A 73 6.52 4.98 -13.26
C HIS A 73 5.76 6.10 -12.53
N ILE A 74 5.75 6.09 -11.21
CA ILE A 74 5.13 7.18 -10.45
C ILE A 74 5.92 8.49 -10.62
N ARG A 75 7.25 8.43 -10.66
CA ARG A 75 8.09 9.59 -10.97
C ARG A 75 7.88 10.09 -12.41
N ASP A 76 7.68 9.20 -13.36
CA ASP A 76 7.29 9.57 -14.73
C ASP A 76 5.94 10.28 -14.78
N ALA A 77 4.93 9.77 -14.08
CA ALA A 77 3.63 10.43 -13.97
C ALA A 77 3.73 11.82 -13.32
N MET A 78 4.56 11.99 -12.30
CA MET A 78 4.85 13.30 -11.68
C MET A 78 5.55 14.26 -12.68
N ALA A 79 6.45 13.76 -13.52
CA ALA A 79 7.11 14.55 -14.54
C ALA A 79 6.11 15.02 -15.61
N LEU A 80 5.22 14.13 -16.06
CA LEU A 80 4.13 14.49 -16.97
C LEU A 80 3.18 15.52 -16.33
N ALA A 81 2.78 15.34 -15.06
CA ALA A 81 1.93 16.30 -14.36
C ALA A 81 2.54 17.71 -14.40
N ARG A 82 3.84 17.84 -14.06
CA ARG A 82 4.56 19.14 -14.15
C ARG A 82 4.56 19.70 -15.58
N LYS A 83 4.84 18.85 -16.58
CA LYS A 83 4.86 19.24 -17.99
C LYS A 83 3.54 19.84 -18.45
N TYR A 84 2.42 19.29 -17.95
CA TYR A 84 1.07 19.72 -18.30
C TYR A 84 0.49 20.75 -17.31
N GLY A 85 1.31 21.36 -16.44
CA GLY A 85 0.90 22.46 -15.55
C GLY A 85 0.10 22.02 -14.31
N HIS A 86 0.18 20.75 -13.92
CA HIS A 86 -0.47 20.19 -12.73
C HIS A 86 0.48 20.13 -11.53
N ASP A 87 -0.09 20.09 -10.32
CA ASP A 87 0.70 19.93 -9.10
C ASP A 87 1.19 18.48 -8.93
N ALA A 88 2.48 18.28 -9.17
CA ALA A 88 3.11 16.96 -9.07
C ALA A 88 3.22 16.42 -7.63
N THR A 89 2.78 17.17 -6.62
CA THR A 89 2.77 16.74 -5.21
C THR A 89 1.36 16.35 -4.74
N ARG A 90 0.35 16.51 -5.58
CA ARG A 90 -1.04 16.13 -5.31
C ARG A 90 -1.41 14.87 -6.08
N TRP A 91 -1.93 13.88 -5.34
CA TRP A 91 -2.32 12.61 -5.94
C TRP A 91 -3.43 12.75 -6.98
N ASP A 92 -4.41 13.61 -6.74
CA ASP A 92 -5.52 13.83 -7.66
C ASP A 92 -5.03 14.29 -9.04
N ASP A 93 -4.02 15.16 -9.06
CA ASP A 93 -3.40 15.66 -10.28
C ASP A 93 -2.54 14.58 -10.96
N VAL A 94 -1.67 13.90 -10.19
CA VAL A 94 -0.71 12.92 -10.73
C VAL A 94 -1.39 11.62 -11.14
N SER A 95 -2.44 11.19 -10.45
CA SER A 95 -3.15 9.94 -10.75
C SER A 95 -3.77 9.91 -12.14
N VAL A 96 -4.11 11.08 -12.69
CA VAL A 96 -4.56 11.21 -14.08
C VAL A 96 -3.45 10.76 -15.05
N PHE A 97 -2.21 11.15 -14.79
CA PHE A 97 -1.05 10.77 -15.61
C PHE A 97 -0.59 9.34 -15.34
N VAL A 98 -0.75 8.82 -14.12
CA VAL A 98 -0.57 7.39 -13.85
C VAL A 98 -1.43 6.55 -14.80
N LYS A 99 -2.72 6.87 -14.92
CA LYS A 99 -3.64 6.19 -15.85
C LYS A 99 -3.24 6.38 -17.31
N LYS A 100 -2.76 7.58 -17.67
CA LYS A 100 -2.34 7.90 -19.05
C LYS A 100 -1.05 7.20 -19.48
N LEU A 101 -0.24 6.66 -18.57
CA LEU A 101 0.95 5.87 -18.92
C LEU A 101 0.63 4.55 -19.65
N SER A 102 -0.64 4.17 -19.79
CA SER A 102 -1.07 3.09 -20.69
C SER A 102 -1.27 3.54 -22.15
N ASP A 103 -1.29 4.85 -22.41
CA ASP A 103 -1.47 5.44 -23.76
C ASP A 103 -0.11 5.78 -24.36
N VAL A 104 0.10 5.38 -25.64
CA VAL A 104 1.36 5.58 -26.38
C VAL A 104 1.80 7.04 -26.44
N ARG A 105 0.86 7.98 -26.49
CA ARG A 105 1.13 9.43 -26.53
C ARG A 105 1.83 9.93 -25.26
N TYR A 106 1.63 9.24 -24.14
CA TYR A 106 2.20 9.61 -22.85
C TYR A 106 3.41 8.75 -22.49
N TYR A 107 3.35 7.42 -22.62
CA TYR A 107 4.48 6.59 -22.22
C TYR A 107 5.70 6.73 -23.17
N ARG A 108 5.52 7.26 -24.40
CA ARG A 108 6.61 7.62 -25.33
C ARG A 108 7.04 9.08 -25.21
N ASP A 109 6.47 9.85 -24.31
CA ASP A 109 6.88 11.23 -24.10
C ASP A 109 8.36 11.28 -23.66
N PRO A 110 9.18 12.20 -24.18
CA PRO A 110 10.61 12.30 -23.82
C PRO A 110 10.89 12.49 -22.32
N THR A 111 9.92 12.95 -21.54
CA THR A 111 10.05 13.09 -20.09
C THR A 111 9.86 11.78 -19.33
N VAL A 112 9.29 10.75 -19.98
CA VAL A 112 9.04 9.41 -19.41
C VAL A 112 10.25 8.54 -19.62
N LYS A 113 10.74 7.94 -18.53
CA LYS A 113 11.97 7.10 -18.52
C LYS A 113 11.66 5.61 -18.44
N TYR A 114 10.57 5.24 -17.78
CA TYR A 114 10.21 3.85 -17.50
C TYR A 114 9.15 3.31 -18.45
N GLY A 115 8.50 4.18 -19.23
CA GLY A 115 7.61 3.80 -20.32
C GLY A 115 6.23 3.34 -19.86
N TYR A 116 5.72 2.30 -20.51
CA TYR A 116 4.36 1.78 -20.34
C TYR A 116 4.09 1.23 -18.94
N MET A 117 2.91 1.54 -18.38
CA MET A 117 2.37 0.87 -17.19
C MET A 117 0.84 0.71 -17.29
N ILE A 118 0.28 -0.29 -16.58
CA ILE A 118 -1.17 -0.47 -16.42
C ILE A 118 -1.66 0.43 -15.29
N GLY A 119 -1.77 1.74 -15.57
CA GLY A 119 -2.00 2.75 -14.55
C GLY A 119 -3.34 2.65 -13.82
N ASN A 120 -4.38 2.08 -14.45
CA ASN A 120 -5.68 1.87 -13.81
C ASN A 120 -5.59 0.91 -12.62
N GLU A 121 -4.81 -0.17 -12.73
CA GLU A 121 -4.62 -1.13 -11.62
C GLU A 121 -4.00 -0.44 -10.41
N THR A 122 -2.99 0.39 -10.62
CA THR A 122 -2.33 1.13 -9.55
C THR A 122 -3.26 2.18 -8.93
N TYR A 123 -4.05 2.88 -9.72
CA TYR A 123 -5.04 3.83 -9.23
C TYR A 123 -6.08 3.13 -8.33
N ASP A 124 -6.64 2.01 -8.80
CA ASP A 124 -7.63 1.22 -8.07
C ASP A 124 -7.04 0.62 -6.79
N TYR A 125 -5.78 0.16 -6.84
CA TYR A 125 -5.07 -0.33 -5.65
C TYR A 125 -5.00 0.74 -4.56
N VAL A 126 -4.55 1.95 -4.88
CA VAL A 126 -4.47 3.05 -3.93
C VAL A 126 -5.84 3.34 -3.33
N SER A 127 -6.87 3.45 -4.15
CA SER A 127 -8.24 3.75 -3.73
C SER A 127 -8.78 2.68 -2.77
N LYS A 128 -8.63 1.39 -3.12
CA LYS A 128 -9.08 0.25 -2.31
C LYS A 128 -8.35 0.15 -0.96
N VAL A 129 -7.03 0.40 -0.95
CA VAL A 129 -6.26 0.37 0.31
C VAL A 129 -6.71 1.48 1.24
N LEU A 130 -6.88 2.70 0.73
CA LEU A 130 -7.32 3.84 1.53
C LEU A 130 -8.76 3.68 2.04
N GLU A 131 -9.65 3.13 1.22
CA GLU A 131 -11.03 2.81 1.63
C GLU A 131 -11.06 1.80 2.77
N ARG A 132 -10.31 0.69 2.65
CA ARG A 132 -10.19 -0.32 3.72
C ARG A 132 -9.58 0.27 4.99
N TYR A 133 -8.54 1.08 4.86
CA TYR A 133 -7.93 1.74 6.01
C TYR A 133 -8.95 2.60 6.77
N ARG A 134 -9.77 3.39 6.05
CA ARG A 134 -10.85 4.19 6.65
C ARG A 134 -11.93 3.30 7.27
N SER A 135 -12.32 2.20 6.64
CA SER A 135 -13.33 1.28 7.18
C SER A 135 -12.89 0.61 8.49
N TYR A 136 -11.59 0.49 8.73
CA TYR A 136 -11.02 0.04 10.01
C TYR A 136 -10.82 1.19 11.03
N GLY A 137 -11.39 2.36 10.78
CA GLY A 137 -11.26 3.53 11.66
C GLY A 137 -9.95 4.29 11.52
N GLY A 138 -9.17 3.98 10.49
CA GLY A 138 -7.93 4.68 10.22
C GLY A 138 -8.17 6.12 9.73
N ASN A 139 -7.31 7.05 10.16
CA ASN A 139 -7.32 8.44 9.73
C ASN A 139 -5.91 8.87 9.35
N ILE A 140 -5.70 9.21 8.06
CA ILE A 140 -4.41 9.70 7.55
C ILE A 140 -4.16 11.18 7.91
N HIS A 141 -5.20 11.92 8.30
CA HIS A 141 -5.08 13.33 8.70
C HIS A 141 -4.47 13.50 10.11
N SER A 142 -4.53 12.48 10.98
CA SER A 142 -3.99 12.55 12.33
C SER A 142 -2.50 12.30 12.34
N SER A 143 -1.74 13.38 12.24
CA SER A 143 -0.32 13.32 12.52
C SER A 143 0.23 14.65 13.01
N ALA A 144 -0.17 14.99 14.19
CA ALA A 144 0.64 15.73 15.13
C ALA A 144 0.19 15.23 16.51
N ASN A 145 0.84 14.19 16.97
CA ASN A 145 1.14 13.86 18.35
C ASN A 145 1.33 12.35 18.46
N ALA A 146 2.58 11.94 18.62
CA ALA A 146 2.88 10.64 19.20
C ALA A 146 2.10 10.51 20.50
N PRO A 147 1.54 9.31 20.82
CA PRO A 147 0.86 9.15 22.09
C PRO A 147 1.84 9.39 23.23
N SER A 148 1.63 10.47 23.98
CA SER A 148 2.16 10.60 25.30
C SER A 148 1.65 9.41 26.12
N LYS A 149 2.56 8.76 26.86
CA LYS A 149 2.24 7.66 27.78
C LYS A 149 0.97 7.98 28.56
N PRO A 150 0.02 7.01 28.73
CA PRO A 150 -1.14 7.24 29.55
C PRO A 150 -0.70 7.44 30.99
N SER A 151 -0.88 8.65 31.51
CA SER A 151 -0.94 8.95 32.93
C SER A 151 -2.19 8.25 33.45
N GLY A 152 -2.02 7.29 34.34
CA GLY A 152 -3.12 6.55 34.93
C GLY A 152 -4.02 7.50 35.73
N ASN A 153 -5.30 7.53 35.36
CA ASN A 153 -6.37 7.76 36.31
C ASN A 153 -7.65 7.08 35.80
N GLY A 154 -8.24 6.26 36.67
CA GLY A 154 -9.32 5.36 36.31
C GLY A 154 -10.64 6.11 36.02
N GLY A 155 -11.16 5.87 34.85
CA GLY A 155 -12.52 6.20 34.47
C GLY A 155 -13.06 5.10 33.56
N LYS A 156 -14.09 4.37 34.03
CA LYS A 156 -14.77 3.31 33.29
C LYS A 156 -15.41 3.91 32.03
N ALA A 157 -14.77 3.73 30.86
CA ALA A 157 -15.38 4.03 29.58
C ALA A 157 -16.28 2.87 29.15
N ALA A 158 -17.57 3.14 28.95
CA ALA A 158 -18.56 2.21 28.45
C ALA A 158 -18.20 1.76 27.02
N HIS A 159 -17.94 0.49 26.83
CA HIS A 159 -17.71 -0.14 25.53
C HIS A 159 -19.02 -0.09 24.71
N LYS A 160 -19.10 0.78 23.70
CA LYS A 160 -20.12 0.66 22.67
C LYS A 160 -19.83 -0.60 21.85
N ARG A 161 -20.66 -1.62 22.02
CA ARG A 161 -20.63 -2.86 21.24
C ARG A 161 -20.76 -2.52 19.75
N ASN A 162 -19.74 -2.89 18.98
CA ASN A 162 -19.78 -2.79 17.54
C ASN A 162 -20.81 -3.80 16.99
N LYS A 163 -21.76 -3.33 16.19
CA LYS A 163 -22.91 -4.09 15.66
C LYS A 163 -22.51 -5.23 14.68
N TYR A 164 -21.23 -5.37 14.40
CA TYR A 164 -20.66 -6.35 13.44
C TYR A 164 -19.77 -7.42 14.08
N SER A 165 -19.67 -7.49 15.40
CA SER A 165 -19.02 -8.61 16.06
C SER A 165 -19.99 -9.78 16.21
N LYS A 166 -20.38 -10.43 15.11
CA LYS A 166 -20.74 -11.84 15.15
C LYS A 166 -19.45 -12.59 15.40
N GLU A 167 -19.37 -13.26 16.55
CA GLU A 167 -18.31 -14.20 16.86
C GLU A 167 -18.18 -15.23 15.73
N ARG A 168 -17.17 -15.07 14.90
CA ARG A 168 -16.75 -16.15 14.02
C ARG A 168 -16.04 -17.16 14.91
N LYS A 169 -16.74 -18.25 15.24
CA LYS A 169 -16.14 -19.40 15.86
C LYS A 169 -15.00 -19.86 14.92
N ILE A 170 -13.77 -19.72 15.39
CA ILE A 170 -12.63 -20.31 14.68
C ILE A 170 -12.68 -21.79 15.01
N LEU A 171 -13.07 -22.60 14.03
CA LEU A 171 -13.07 -24.06 14.16
C LEU A 171 -11.62 -24.52 14.27
N THR A 172 -11.35 -25.36 15.27
CA THR A 172 -10.04 -26.01 15.41
C THR A 172 -9.90 -27.10 14.35
N PRO A 173 -8.65 -27.52 14.01
CA PRO A 173 -8.43 -28.59 13.05
C PRO A 173 -9.16 -29.91 13.38
N GLU A 174 -9.45 -30.18 14.64
CA GLU A 174 -10.20 -31.35 15.13
C GLU A 174 -11.69 -31.21 14.82
N GLU A 175 -12.28 -30.02 14.96
CA GLU A 175 -13.69 -29.75 14.62
C GLU A 175 -13.97 -29.79 13.11
N MET A 176 -12.93 -29.64 12.25
CA MET A 176 -13.06 -29.80 10.80
C MET A 176 -13.00 -31.24 10.32
N ALA A 177 -12.50 -32.17 11.15
CA ALA A 177 -12.38 -33.57 10.80
C ALA A 177 -13.69 -34.36 11.00
N ASP A 178 -14.61 -33.89 11.85
CA ASP A 178 -15.82 -34.62 12.24
C ASP A 178 -17.05 -34.40 11.35
N GLY A 179 -16.92 -33.83 10.17
CA GLY A 179 -17.84 -33.94 9.03
C GLY A 179 -19.36 -33.85 9.26
N ASN A 180 -19.84 -33.27 10.38
CA ASN A 180 -21.26 -33.22 10.70
C ASN A 180 -21.78 -31.79 10.59
N ILE A 181 -22.19 -31.42 9.37
CA ILE A 181 -22.95 -30.18 9.09
C ILE A 181 -24.42 -30.56 9.07
N HIS A 182 -25.14 -30.18 10.10
CA HIS A 182 -26.60 -30.07 10.08
C HIS A 182 -26.99 -28.62 9.96
#